data_f28467cebd20603b8ef590364a46de94
#
_entry.id   f28467cebd20603b8ef590364a46de94
#
_cell.length_a   1.000
_cell.length_b   1.000
_cell.length_c   1.000
_cell.angle_alpha   90.00
_cell.angle_beta   90.00
_cell.angle_gamma   90.00
#
_symmetry.space_group_name_H-M   'P 1'
#
loop_
_entity.id
_entity.type
_entity.pdbx_description
1 polymer ?
#
loop_
_entity_poly.entity_id
_entity_poly.type
_entity_poly.pdbx_seq_one_letter_code
_entity_poly.pdbx_strand_id
1 'polypeptide(L)'
;MQAGTGIVAAFLAYGILRLRGTGGWEGWRWLFALEGGATALIGIYAWFYLPPSPTQTASWFRGKDGWFTEREETIMVTRILRDDPSKGDMHNRQYIRIPELWASLKDYDMWPIYLIGITWLMPSGPVTQYLTLTLRSVGFNTFQTNLLTIPATAMLIIQCLFWTWLSERINLRLTVGVVNCLWLMPLLFALRFLPDGSSAWSWFAVSTLIVGHVFAHAILGKFFPF
;
A
#
# COMPACT_ATOMS: atom_id res chain seq x y z
N MET A 1 0.32 -3.94 -5.16
CA MET A 1 -1.13 -3.89 -5.38
C MET A 1 -1.76 -2.58 -4.89
N GLN A 2 -1.53 -2.13 -3.66
CA GLN A 2 -2.11 -0.89 -3.12
C GLN A 2 -1.87 0.36 -4.00
N ALA A 3 -0.67 0.56 -4.54
CA ALA A 3 -0.39 1.69 -5.42
C ALA A 3 -1.18 1.64 -6.75
N GLY A 4 -1.40 0.46 -7.32
CA GLY A 4 -2.20 0.30 -8.52
C GLY A 4 -3.67 0.67 -8.33
N THR A 5 -4.25 0.37 -7.14
CA THR A 5 -5.62 0.76 -6.83
C THR A 5 -5.77 2.28 -6.76
N GLY A 6 -4.72 3.02 -6.34
CA GLY A 6 -4.72 4.48 -6.33
C GLY A 6 -4.91 5.10 -7.73
N ILE A 7 -4.30 4.52 -8.76
CA ILE A 7 -4.47 4.98 -10.15
C ILE A 7 -5.91 4.73 -10.62
N VAL A 8 -6.43 3.53 -10.36
CA VAL A 8 -7.83 3.19 -10.71
C VAL A 8 -8.80 4.11 -9.99
N ALA A 9 -8.60 4.34 -8.69
CA ALA A 9 -9.44 5.24 -7.89
C ALA A 9 -9.42 6.68 -8.43
N ALA A 10 -8.25 7.18 -8.87
CA ALA A 10 -8.15 8.52 -9.46
C ALA A 10 -8.96 8.66 -10.76
N PHE A 11 -8.91 7.65 -11.64
CA PHE A 11 -9.74 7.62 -12.85
C PHE A 11 -11.24 7.50 -12.54
N LEU A 12 -11.60 6.64 -11.57
CA LEU A 12 -12.98 6.49 -11.13
C LEU A 12 -13.51 7.80 -10.52
N ALA A 13 -12.74 8.43 -9.63
CA ALA A 13 -13.12 9.72 -9.05
C ALA A 13 -13.30 10.79 -10.14
N TYR A 14 -12.39 10.87 -11.12
CA TYR A 14 -12.52 11.77 -12.25
C TYR A 14 -13.81 11.56 -13.05
N GLY A 15 -14.18 10.31 -13.32
CA GLY A 15 -15.40 9.97 -14.07
C GLY A 15 -16.67 10.20 -13.25
N ILE A 16 -16.70 9.68 -12.02
CA ILE A 16 -17.88 9.70 -11.15
C ILE A 16 -18.24 11.13 -10.70
N LEU A 17 -17.27 11.96 -10.41
CA LEU A 17 -17.54 13.35 -10.00
C LEU A 17 -18.24 14.19 -11.08
N ARG A 18 -18.18 13.78 -12.35
CA ARG A 18 -18.95 14.40 -13.44
C ARG A 18 -20.44 14.11 -13.37
N LEU A 19 -20.88 13.11 -12.62
CA LEU A 19 -22.28 12.81 -12.38
C LEU A 19 -22.95 13.81 -11.41
N ARG A 20 -22.22 14.83 -10.96
CA ARG A 20 -22.78 15.90 -10.12
C ARG A 20 -24.01 16.53 -10.76
N GLY A 21 -25.11 16.60 -9.99
CA GLY A 21 -26.40 17.13 -10.44
C GLY A 21 -27.33 16.08 -11.06
N THR A 22 -26.85 14.91 -11.45
CA THR A 22 -27.69 13.82 -11.93
C THR A 22 -28.53 13.27 -10.77
N GLY A 23 -29.84 13.23 -10.94
CA GLY A 23 -30.79 12.82 -9.89
C GLY A 23 -30.77 13.73 -8.64
N GLY A 24 -30.28 14.96 -8.75
CA GLY A 24 -30.21 15.92 -7.63
C GLY A 24 -29.10 15.62 -6.61
N TRP A 25 -28.18 14.68 -6.92
CA TRP A 25 -27.12 14.28 -6.01
C TRP A 25 -25.84 15.05 -6.28
N GLU A 26 -25.12 15.36 -5.20
CA GLU A 26 -23.77 15.90 -5.27
C GLU A 26 -22.77 14.80 -5.70
N GLY A 27 -21.69 15.19 -6.40
CA GLY A 27 -20.72 14.25 -6.96
C GLY A 27 -20.09 13.29 -5.94
N TRP A 28 -19.84 13.76 -4.70
CA TRP A 28 -19.31 12.92 -3.64
C TRP A 28 -20.26 11.81 -3.19
N ARG A 29 -21.58 12.04 -3.25
CA ARG A 29 -22.58 11.01 -2.92
C ARG A 29 -22.54 9.87 -3.93
N TRP A 30 -22.40 10.19 -5.21
CA TRP A 30 -22.22 9.20 -6.27
C TRP A 30 -20.94 8.40 -6.07
N LEU A 31 -19.82 9.06 -5.67
CA LEU A 31 -18.55 8.40 -5.40
C LEU A 31 -18.71 7.33 -4.31
N PHE A 32 -19.22 7.72 -3.15
CA PHE A 32 -19.42 6.78 -2.04
C PHE A 32 -20.44 5.69 -2.35
N ALA A 33 -21.53 6.01 -3.06
CA ALA A 33 -22.55 5.02 -3.41
C ALA A 33 -21.98 3.95 -4.37
N LEU A 34 -21.24 4.35 -5.40
CA LEU A 34 -20.70 3.44 -6.41
C LEU A 34 -19.51 2.63 -5.85
N GLU A 35 -18.55 3.29 -5.22
CA GLU A 35 -17.38 2.60 -4.64
C GLU A 35 -17.77 1.73 -3.45
N GLY A 36 -18.62 2.23 -2.56
CA GLY A 36 -19.14 1.47 -1.43
C GLY A 36 -20.01 0.30 -1.86
N GLY A 37 -20.89 0.50 -2.85
CA GLY A 37 -21.71 -0.55 -3.44
C GLY A 37 -20.86 -1.64 -4.10
N ALA A 38 -19.88 -1.26 -4.92
CA ALA A 38 -18.94 -2.20 -5.53
C ALA A 38 -18.14 -2.99 -4.47
N THR A 39 -17.67 -2.32 -3.44
CA THR A 39 -16.94 -2.96 -2.33
C THR A 39 -17.84 -3.95 -1.57
N ALA A 40 -19.09 -3.57 -1.30
CA ALA A 40 -20.04 -4.46 -0.65
C ALA A 40 -20.34 -5.71 -1.50
N LEU A 41 -20.55 -5.55 -2.79
CA LEU A 41 -20.77 -6.67 -3.73
C LEU A 41 -19.55 -7.60 -3.79
N ILE A 42 -18.35 -7.04 -3.90
CA ILE A 42 -17.09 -7.83 -3.88
C ILE A 42 -16.93 -8.54 -2.51
N GLY A 43 -17.26 -7.88 -1.41
CA GLY A 43 -17.22 -8.47 -0.06
C GLY A 43 -18.17 -9.66 0.09
N ILE A 44 -19.41 -9.51 -0.39
CA ILE A 44 -20.39 -10.60 -0.42
C ILE A 44 -19.90 -11.75 -1.30
N TYR A 45 -19.41 -11.45 -2.50
CA TYR A 45 -18.85 -12.47 -3.39
C TYR A 45 -17.65 -13.19 -2.74
N ALA A 46 -16.74 -12.44 -2.13
CA ALA A 46 -15.57 -12.99 -1.45
C ALA A 46 -15.95 -13.92 -0.28
N TRP A 47 -16.98 -13.56 0.47
CA TRP A 47 -17.50 -14.38 1.56
C TRP A 47 -17.89 -15.79 1.11
N PHE A 48 -18.57 -15.91 -0.03
CA PHE A 48 -18.97 -17.20 -0.58
C PHE A 48 -17.83 -17.91 -1.31
N TYR A 49 -16.96 -17.15 -1.99
CA TYR A 49 -15.95 -17.70 -2.88
C TYR A 49 -14.65 -18.08 -2.17
N LEU A 50 -14.17 -17.26 -1.21
CA LEU A 50 -12.88 -17.50 -0.57
C LEU A 50 -12.95 -18.66 0.45
N PRO A 51 -12.10 -19.70 0.30
CA PRO A 51 -12.00 -20.76 1.28
C PRO A 51 -11.18 -20.32 2.51
N PRO A 52 -11.45 -20.89 3.70
CA PRO A 52 -10.70 -20.57 4.90
C PRO A 52 -9.26 -21.10 4.86
N SER A 53 -9.01 -22.20 4.15
CA SER A 53 -7.68 -22.77 3.95
C SER A 53 -7.61 -23.54 2.63
N PRO A 54 -6.41 -23.83 2.10
CA PRO A 54 -6.24 -24.67 0.92
C PRO A 54 -6.81 -26.10 1.07
N THR A 55 -6.86 -26.62 2.30
CA THR A 55 -7.39 -27.94 2.63
C THR A 55 -8.90 -27.94 2.94
N GLN A 56 -9.55 -26.77 2.91
CA GLN A 56 -10.97 -26.61 3.21
C GLN A 56 -11.65 -25.83 2.08
N THR A 57 -11.42 -26.26 0.86
CA THR A 57 -11.99 -25.62 -0.33
C THR A 57 -13.39 -26.11 -0.67
N ALA A 58 -13.76 -27.33 -0.26
CA ALA A 58 -15.09 -27.89 -0.44
C ALA A 58 -16.15 -27.07 0.31
N SER A 59 -17.24 -26.72 -0.35
CA SER A 59 -18.42 -26.08 0.25
C SER A 59 -19.62 -26.21 -0.68
N TRP A 60 -20.81 -25.92 -0.14
CA TRP A 60 -22.04 -25.91 -0.94
C TRP A 60 -21.94 -25.04 -2.20
N PHE A 61 -21.23 -23.91 -2.12
CA PHE A 61 -21.10 -22.94 -3.22
C PHE A 61 -19.93 -23.26 -4.18
N ARG A 62 -18.88 -23.92 -3.68
CA ARG A 62 -17.65 -24.21 -4.45
C ARG A 62 -17.59 -25.63 -5.02
N GLY A 63 -18.60 -26.46 -4.72
CA GLY A 63 -18.64 -27.86 -5.07
C GLY A 63 -18.21 -28.80 -3.94
N LYS A 64 -18.65 -30.05 -4.04
CA LYS A 64 -18.39 -31.07 -3.01
C LYS A 64 -16.94 -31.54 -3.02
N ASP A 65 -16.31 -31.55 -4.19
CA ASP A 65 -14.94 -32.06 -4.38
C ASP A 65 -13.86 -30.99 -4.09
N GLY A 66 -14.28 -29.72 -3.84
CA GLY A 66 -13.35 -28.62 -3.60
C GLY A 66 -12.58 -28.19 -4.87
N TRP A 67 -11.46 -27.47 -4.67
CA TRP A 67 -10.62 -26.99 -5.78
C TRP A 67 -9.39 -27.84 -6.02
N PHE A 68 -8.97 -28.60 -5.01
CA PHE A 68 -7.74 -29.38 -5.02
C PHE A 68 -8.04 -30.85 -4.72
N THR A 69 -7.29 -31.73 -5.35
CA THR A 69 -7.26 -33.15 -5.02
C THR A 69 -6.48 -33.38 -3.71
N GLU A 70 -6.70 -34.47 -2.99
CA GLU A 70 -5.97 -34.82 -1.77
C GLU A 70 -4.45 -34.76 -1.94
N ARG A 71 -3.95 -35.15 -3.11
CA ARG A 71 -2.51 -35.08 -3.42
C ARG A 71 -2.02 -33.63 -3.54
N GLU A 72 -2.80 -32.75 -4.17
CA GLU A 72 -2.44 -31.32 -4.31
C GLU A 72 -2.51 -30.61 -2.96
N GLU A 73 -3.49 -30.92 -2.12
CA GLU A 73 -3.58 -30.41 -0.74
C GLU A 73 -2.35 -30.82 0.08
N THR A 74 -1.98 -32.09 -0.01
CA THR A 74 -0.76 -32.61 0.66
C THR A 74 0.50 -31.91 0.18
N ILE A 75 0.63 -31.67 -1.14
CA ILE A 75 1.77 -30.94 -1.72
C ILE A 75 1.80 -29.51 -1.21
N MET A 76 0.68 -28.81 -1.17
CA MET A 76 0.62 -27.42 -0.68
C MET A 76 1.02 -27.30 0.78
N VAL A 77 0.49 -28.18 1.64
CA VAL A 77 0.82 -28.17 3.07
C VAL A 77 2.29 -28.56 3.32
N THR A 78 2.76 -29.65 2.70
CA THR A 78 4.13 -30.11 2.89
C THR A 78 5.17 -29.14 2.34
N ARG A 79 4.85 -28.38 1.28
CA ARG A 79 5.75 -27.33 0.77
C ARG A 79 5.97 -26.23 1.80
N ILE A 80 4.91 -25.78 2.47
CA ILE A 80 4.99 -24.76 3.53
C ILE A 80 5.78 -25.28 4.73
N LEU A 81 5.49 -26.52 5.17
CA LEU A 81 6.18 -27.15 6.29
C LEU A 81 7.67 -27.44 6.02
N ARG A 82 8.03 -27.69 4.77
CA ARG A 82 9.42 -27.87 4.37
C ARG A 82 10.20 -26.56 4.38
N ASP A 83 9.55 -25.45 4.01
CA ASP A 83 10.15 -24.13 4.04
C ASP A 83 10.30 -23.61 5.47
N ASP A 84 9.27 -23.80 6.29
CA ASP A 84 9.25 -23.40 7.70
C ASP A 84 8.47 -24.42 8.56
N PRO A 85 9.16 -25.32 9.28
CA PRO A 85 8.52 -26.30 10.14
C PRO A 85 7.69 -25.72 11.29
N SER A 86 7.99 -24.48 11.72
CA SER A 86 7.24 -23.82 12.80
C SER A 86 5.79 -23.49 12.41
N LYS A 87 5.49 -23.46 11.11
CA LYS A 87 4.13 -23.25 10.58
C LYS A 87 3.27 -24.51 10.56
N GLY A 88 3.76 -25.62 11.11
CA GLY A 88 3.01 -26.88 11.22
C GLY A 88 1.73 -26.78 12.04
N ASP A 89 1.64 -25.82 12.93
CA ASP A 89 0.48 -25.55 13.75
C ASP A 89 -0.45 -24.49 13.10
N MET A 90 -0.90 -24.76 11.87
CA MET A 90 -1.74 -23.85 11.06
C MET A 90 -3.09 -23.52 11.73
N HIS A 91 -3.51 -24.27 12.75
CA HIS A 91 -4.70 -23.98 13.54
C HIS A 91 -4.42 -23.12 14.77
N ASN A 92 -3.15 -22.82 15.04
CA ASN A 92 -2.75 -21.98 16.16
C ASN A 92 -3.09 -20.51 15.88
N ARG A 93 -4.33 -20.16 16.08
CA ARG A 93 -4.83 -18.78 16.05
C ARG A 93 -4.58 -18.10 17.40
N GLN A 94 -3.33 -18.12 17.85
CA GLN A 94 -3.00 -17.44 19.10
C GLN A 94 -3.07 -15.93 18.86
N TYR A 95 -3.84 -15.25 19.68
CA TYR A 95 -3.77 -13.80 19.77
C TYR A 95 -2.50 -13.40 20.51
N ILE A 96 -1.92 -12.29 20.13
CA ILE A 96 -0.76 -11.72 20.84
C ILE A 96 -1.18 -11.39 22.26
N ARG A 97 -0.58 -12.06 23.22
CA ARG A 97 -0.85 -11.80 24.64
C ARG A 97 -0.13 -10.53 25.08
N ILE A 98 -0.76 -9.77 25.98
CA ILE A 98 -0.16 -8.54 26.53
C ILE A 98 1.25 -8.78 27.13
N PRO A 99 1.54 -9.89 27.85
CA PRO A 99 2.90 -10.19 28.28
C PRO A 99 3.92 -10.37 27.17
N GLU A 100 3.51 -11.00 26.04
CA GLU A 100 4.38 -11.20 24.88
C GLU A 100 4.67 -9.87 24.17
N LEU A 101 3.66 -9.02 24.04
CA LEU A 101 3.84 -7.66 23.55
C LEU A 101 4.80 -6.86 24.43
N TRP A 102 4.64 -6.99 25.77
CA TRP A 102 5.51 -6.32 26.71
C TRP A 102 6.95 -6.86 26.70
N ALA A 103 7.12 -8.16 26.49
CA ALA A 103 8.43 -8.78 26.30
C ALA A 103 9.13 -8.23 25.06
N SER A 104 8.41 -8.14 23.93
CA SER A 104 8.93 -7.55 22.68
C SER A 104 9.29 -6.08 22.80
N LEU A 105 8.50 -5.29 23.58
CA LEU A 105 8.80 -3.89 23.84
C LEU A 105 10.00 -3.68 24.77
N LYS A 106 10.31 -4.64 25.63
CA LYS A 106 11.49 -4.63 26.49
C LYS A 106 12.78 -5.01 25.79
N ASP A 107 12.67 -5.68 24.66
CA ASP A 107 13.82 -6.06 23.86
C ASP A 107 14.44 -4.82 23.21
N TYR A 108 15.55 -4.35 23.79
CA TYR A 108 16.25 -3.14 23.33
C TYR A 108 16.90 -3.33 21.94
N ASP A 109 17.18 -4.56 21.51
CA ASP A 109 17.72 -4.84 20.19
C ASP A 109 16.70 -4.52 19.08
N MET A 110 15.40 -4.53 19.41
CA MET A 110 14.31 -4.16 18.49
C MET A 110 14.04 -2.65 18.46
N TRP A 111 14.52 -1.86 19.41
CA TRP A 111 14.23 -0.43 19.50
C TRP A 111 14.66 0.38 18.26
N PRO A 112 15.84 0.15 17.66
CA PRO A 112 16.22 0.85 16.43
C PRO A 112 15.21 0.62 15.29
N ILE A 113 14.61 -0.56 15.23
CA ILE A 113 13.62 -0.92 14.22
C ILE A 113 12.30 -0.21 14.47
N TYR A 114 11.84 -0.18 15.74
CA TYR A 114 10.65 0.57 16.13
C TYR A 114 10.82 2.06 15.82
N LEU A 115 11.99 2.63 16.13
CA LEU A 115 12.30 4.03 15.84
C LEU A 115 12.25 4.31 14.33
N ILE A 116 12.88 3.46 13.52
CA ILE A 116 12.82 3.55 12.07
C ILE A 116 11.36 3.43 11.59
N GLY A 117 10.60 2.46 12.10
CA GLY A 117 9.19 2.26 11.72
C GLY A 117 8.32 3.48 11.99
N ILE A 118 8.51 4.14 13.13
CA ILE A 118 7.75 5.34 13.51
C ILE A 118 8.18 6.55 12.65
N THR A 119 9.47 6.75 12.45
CA THR A 119 9.99 7.98 11.83
C THR A 119 10.01 7.93 10.30
N TRP A 120 10.05 6.74 9.71
CA TRP A 120 10.27 6.53 8.29
C TRP A 120 9.27 7.25 7.37
N LEU A 121 7.98 7.22 7.70
CA LEU A 121 6.92 7.82 6.89
C LEU A 121 6.56 9.24 7.31
N MET A 122 7.08 9.73 8.44
CA MET A 122 6.76 11.08 8.93
C MET A 122 7.04 12.19 7.89
N PRO A 123 8.19 12.21 7.19
CA PRO A 123 8.49 13.31 6.29
C PRO A 123 7.61 13.36 5.03
N SER A 124 7.24 12.19 4.48
CA SER A 124 6.44 12.10 3.25
C SER A 124 4.94 12.05 3.50
N GLY A 125 4.52 11.69 4.72
CA GLY A 125 3.13 11.52 5.10
C GLY A 125 2.24 12.72 4.79
N PRO A 126 2.55 13.93 5.28
CA PRO A 126 1.76 15.12 5.02
C PRO A 126 1.63 15.45 3.53
N VAL A 127 2.74 15.36 2.77
CA VAL A 127 2.71 15.64 1.34
C VAL A 127 1.84 14.64 0.59
N THR A 128 1.90 13.36 0.95
CA THR A 128 1.11 12.30 0.34
C THR A 128 -0.39 12.47 0.65
N GLN A 129 -0.74 12.73 1.89
CA GLN A 129 -2.12 12.85 2.34
C GLN A 129 -2.80 14.11 1.81
N TYR A 130 -2.09 15.21 1.72
CA TYR A 130 -2.63 16.50 1.32
C TYR A 130 -2.29 16.89 -0.13
N LEU A 131 -1.76 15.97 -0.94
CA LEU A 131 -1.34 16.25 -2.32
C LEU A 131 -2.45 16.94 -3.13
N THR A 132 -3.66 16.41 -3.12
CA THR A 132 -4.80 16.97 -3.85
C THR A 132 -5.20 18.36 -3.35
N LEU A 133 -5.16 18.58 -2.03
CA LEU A 133 -5.46 19.88 -1.43
C LEU A 133 -4.38 20.91 -1.77
N THR A 134 -3.10 20.52 -1.71
CA THR A 134 -1.98 21.37 -2.08
C THR A 134 -2.05 21.77 -3.55
N LEU A 135 -2.31 20.82 -4.46
CA LEU A 135 -2.46 21.11 -5.87
C LEU A 135 -3.65 22.06 -6.14
N ARG A 136 -4.75 21.90 -5.38
CA ARG A 136 -5.90 22.77 -5.49
C ARG A 136 -5.62 24.18 -4.98
N SER A 137 -4.87 24.34 -3.89
CA SER A 137 -4.50 25.67 -3.35
C SER A 137 -3.56 26.44 -4.28
N VAL A 138 -2.81 25.74 -5.12
CA VAL A 138 -1.89 26.34 -6.12
C VAL A 138 -2.62 26.67 -7.44
N GLY A 139 -3.92 26.37 -7.58
CA GLY A 139 -4.75 26.83 -8.69
C GLY A 139 -5.27 25.75 -9.64
N PHE A 140 -4.97 24.45 -9.40
CA PHE A 140 -5.56 23.37 -10.19
C PHE A 140 -7.01 23.11 -9.78
N ASN A 141 -7.86 22.79 -10.75
CA ASN A 141 -9.25 22.42 -10.46
C ASN A 141 -9.36 20.98 -9.93
N THR A 142 -10.52 20.62 -9.34
CA THR A 142 -10.75 19.31 -8.73
C THR A 142 -10.53 18.13 -9.69
N PHE A 143 -10.88 18.29 -10.97
CA PHE A 143 -10.68 17.24 -11.96
C PHE A 143 -9.20 17.06 -12.32
N GLN A 144 -8.48 18.15 -12.47
CA GLN A 144 -7.05 18.15 -12.73
C GLN A 144 -6.28 17.54 -11.57
N THR A 145 -6.61 17.92 -10.33
CA THR A 145 -5.91 17.39 -9.15
C THR A 145 -6.01 15.88 -9.04
N ASN A 146 -7.15 15.28 -9.36
CA ASN A 146 -7.30 13.83 -9.36
C ASN A 146 -6.40 13.15 -10.42
N LEU A 147 -6.32 13.71 -11.63
CA LEU A 147 -5.45 13.19 -12.68
C LEU A 147 -3.96 13.39 -12.37
N LEU A 148 -3.62 14.51 -11.74
CA LEU A 148 -2.23 14.83 -11.38
C LEU A 148 -1.67 13.95 -10.24
N THR A 149 -2.49 13.17 -9.54
CA THR A 149 -1.99 12.15 -8.60
C THR A 149 -1.46 10.90 -9.30
N ILE A 150 -1.87 10.65 -10.55
CA ILE A 150 -1.50 9.45 -11.31
C ILE A 150 0.02 9.37 -11.58
N PRO A 151 0.70 10.42 -12.07
CA PRO A 151 2.14 10.38 -12.28
C PRO A 151 2.93 10.08 -11.01
N ALA A 152 2.52 10.62 -9.87
CA ALA A 152 3.15 10.35 -8.58
C ALA A 152 3.04 8.87 -8.19
N THR A 153 1.85 8.31 -8.33
CA THR A 153 1.59 6.90 -8.02
C THR A 153 2.29 5.95 -9.01
N ALA A 154 2.31 6.31 -10.30
CA ALA A 154 3.03 5.54 -11.31
C ALA A 154 4.55 5.53 -11.02
N MET A 155 5.11 6.67 -10.66
CA MET A 155 6.51 6.80 -10.26
C MET A 155 6.81 5.95 -9.02
N LEU A 156 5.95 5.94 -8.01
CA LEU A 156 6.08 5.09 -6.82
C LEU A 156 6.16 3.61 -7.21
N ILE A 157 5.30 3.14 -8.12
CA ILE A 157 5.31 1.75 -8.60
C ILE A 157 6.62 1.42 -9.30
N ILE A 158 7.07 2.28 -10.21
CA ILE A 158 8.32 2.11 -10.95
C ILE A 158 9.51 2.06 -9.99
N GLN A 159 9.58 3.01 -9.06
CA GLN A 159 10.62 3.06 -8.03
C GLN A 159 10.61 1.80 -7.15
N CYS A 160 9.43 1.37 -6.69
CA CYS A 160 9.30 0.16 -5.88
C CYS A 160 9.84 -1.08 -6.62
N LEU A 161 9.45 -1.30 -7.87
CA LEU A 161 9.91 -2.45 -8.66
C LEU A 161 11.40 -2.37 -8.97
N PHE A 162 11.88 -1.20 -9.37
CA PHE A 162 13.29 -0.99 -9.72
C PHE A 162 14.22 -1.23 -8.53
N TRP A 163 13.93 -0.61 -7.37
CA TRP A 163 14.77 -0.73 -6.19
C TRP A 163 14.69 -2.10 -5.55
N THR A 164 13.53 -2.78 -5.61
CA THR A 164 13.41 -4.17 -5.15
C THR A 164 14.28 -5.09 -6.00
N TRP A 165 14.19 -4.97 -7.32
CA TRP A 165 15.01 -5.75 -8.24
C TRP A 165 16.52 -5.48 -8.05
N LEU A 166 16.89 -4.19 -7.94
CA LEU A 166 18.29 -3.80 -7.74
C LEU A 166 18.83 -4.30 -6.39
N SER A 167 18.03 -4.18 -5.33
CA SER A 167 18.38 -4.64 -3.98
C SER A 167 18.65 -6.16 -3.94
N GLU A 168 17.88 -6.95 -4.68
CA GLU A 168 18.08 -8.38 -4.81
C GLU A 168 19.38 -8.71 -5.58
N ARG A 169 19.67 -7.95 -6.64
CA ARG A 169 20.89 -8.12 -7.45
C ARG A 169 22.18 -7.81 -6.69
N ILE A 170 22.18 -6.72 -5.92
CA ILE A 170 23.39 -6.22 -5.24
C ILE A 170 23.50 -6.81 -3.83
N ASN A 171 22.43 -7.42 -3.30
CA ASN A 171 22.33 -7.94 -1.93
C ASN A 171 22.63 -6.89 -0.83
N LEU A 172 22.38 -5.60 -1.14
CA LEU A 172 22.62 -4.45 -0.26
C LEU A 172 21.30 -3.79 0.13
N ARG A 173 20.57 -4.42 1.04
CA ARG A 173 19.20 -3.98 1.40
C ARG A 173 19.17 -2.66 2.16
N LEU A 174 20.09 -2.45 3.11
CA LEU A 174 20.17 -1.21 3.89
C LEU A 174 20.46 0.02 3.04
N THR A 175 21.20 -0.14 1.95
CA THR A 175 21.55 0.95 1.04
C THR A 175 20.32 1.60 0.42
N VAL A 176 19.27 0.83 0.14
CA VAL A 176 18.02 1.39 -0.40
C VAL A 176 17.33 2.32 0.61
N GLY A 177 17.43 2.02 1.91
CA GLY A 177 16.95 2.92 2.95
C GLY A 177 17.69 4.26 2.94
N VAL A 178 19.02 4.22 2.82
CA VAL A 178 19.85 5.43 2.71
C VAL A 178 19.50 6.23 1.45
N VAL A 179 19.33 5.55 0.31
CA VAL A 179 18.92 6.20 -0.95
C VAL A 179 17.58 6.91 -0.80
N ASN A 180 16.61 6.33 -0.09
CA ASN A 180 15.34 7.01 0.18
C ASN A 180 15.53 8.30 0.97
N CYS A 181 16.38 8.30 1.99
CA CYS A 181 16.69 9.51 2.76
C CYS A 181 17.36 10.58 1.88
N LEU A 182 18.35 10.18 1.06
CA LEU A 182 19.03 11.06 0.13
C LEU A 182 18.10 11.61 -0.97
N TRP A 183 17.06 10.87 -1.34
CA TRP A 183 16.03 11.31 -2.27
C TRP A 183 15.06 12.31 -1.64
N LEU A 184 14.52 12.00 -0.45
CA LEU A 184 13.49 12.82 0.19
C LEU A 184 14.05 14.12 0.76
N MET A 185 15.24 14.10 1.38
CA MET A 185 15.79 15.25 2.08
C MET A 185 15.91 16.50 1.21
N PRO A 186 16.59 16.47 0.04
CA PRO A 186 16.70 17.64 -0.82
C PRO A 186 15.35 18.11 -1.37
N LEU A 187 14.42 17.19 -1.64
CA LEU A 187 13.10 17.54 -2.16
C LEU A 187 12.22 18.23 -1.10
N LEU A 188 12.32 17.80 0.17
CA LEU A 188 11.64 18.47 1.26
C LEU A 188 12.22 19.87 1.54
N PHE A 189 13.53 20.02 1.42
CA PHE A 189 14.16 21.35 1.44
C PHE A 189 13.69 22.21 0.27
N ALA A 190 13.67 21.67 -0.95
CA ALA A 190 13.15 22.36 -2.12
C ALA A 190 11.70 22.81 -1.91
N LEU A 191 10.84 21.93 -1.35
CA LEU A 191 9.45 22.26 -1.04
C LEU A 191 9.33 23.39 0.00
N ARG A 192 10.20 23.37 1.04
CA ARG A 192 10.18 24.38 2.12
C ARG A 192 10.64 25.77 1.65
N PHE A 193 11.61 25.80 0.74
CA PHE A 193 12.21 27.05 0.26
C PHE A 193 11.68 27.46 -1.13
N LEU A 194 10.62 26.83 -1.61
CA LEU A 194 10.00 27.21 -2.86
C LEU A 194 9.41 28.63 -2.72
N PRO A 195 9.79 29.60 -3.58
CA PRO A 195 9.27 30.97 -3.48
C PRO A 195 7.74 31.02 -3.64
N ASP A 196 7.07 31.89 -2.91
CA ASP A 196 5.60 32.07 -2.93
C ASP A 196 5.04 32.42 -4.32
N GLY A 197 5.89 32.95 -5.23
CA GLY A 197 5.54 33.25 -6.63
C GLY A 197 5.84 32.13 -7.63
N SER A 198 6.23 30.95 -7.17
CA SER A 198 6.55 29.84 -8.06
C SER A 198 5.34 29.32 -8.82
N SER A 199 5.58 28.84 -10.05
CA SER A 199 4.50 28.30 -10.88
C SER A 199 3.84 27.08 -10.24
N ALA A 200 2.54 26.88 -10.50
CA ALA A 200 1.79 25.71 -10.06
C ALA A 200 2.45 24.39 -10.47
N TRP A 201 3.11 24.38 -11.62
CA TRP A 201 3.83 23.22 -12.13
C TRP A 201 5.10 22.89 -11.34
N SER A 202 5.78 23.90 -10.75
CA SER A 202 6.92 23.66 -9.87
C SER A 202 6.49 22.95 -8.58
N TRP A 203 5.39 23.40 -7.99
CA TRP A 203 4.76 22.72 -6.83
C TRP A 203 4.36 21.30 -7.17
N PHE A 204 3.73 21.09 -8.32
CA PHE A 204 3.37 19.77 -8.81
C PHE A 204 4.58 18.86 -8.98
N ALA A 205 5.65 19.34 -9.64
CA ALA A 205 6.84 18.55 -9.89
C ALA A 205 7.52 18.08 -8.58
N VAL A 206 7.75 19.01 -7.65
CA VAL A 206 8.38 18.67 -6.36
C VAL A 206 7.51 17.74 -5.55
N SER A 207 6.21 18.00 -5.45
CA SER A 207 5.29 17.13 -4.71
C SER A 207 5.19 15.73 -5.32
N THR A 208 5.17 15.63 -6.66
CA THR A 208 5.16 14.35 -7.39
C THR A 208 6.42 13.54 -7.09
N LEU A 209 7.60 14.17 -7.08
CA LEU A 209 8.86 13.51 -6.75
C LEU A 209 8.93 13.05 -5.29
N ILE A 210 8.31 13.81 -4.36
CA ILE A 210 8.23 13.41 -2.95
C ILE A 210 7.28 12.23 -2.78
N VAL A 211 6.09 12.25 -3.38
CA VAL A 211 5.11 11.16 -3.28
C VAL A 211 5.62 9.90 -3.99
N GLY A 212 6.31 10.06 -5.13
CA GLY A 212 6.95 8.97 -5.86
C GLY A 212 8.30 8.51 -5.26
N HIS A 213 8.51 8.65 -3.96
CA HIS A 213 9.76 8.30 -3.27
C HIS A 213 10.09 6.80 -3.33
N VAL A 214 11.32 6.47 -3.00
CA VAL A 214 11.80 5.08 -2.93
C VAL A 214 11.08 4.33 -1.81
N PHE A 215 10.27 3.34 -2.16
CA PHE A 215 9.49 2.57 -1.18
C PHE A 215 10.30 1.40 -0.63
N ALA A 216 11.00 1.59 0.48
CA ALA A 216 11.93 0.61 1.04
C ALA A 216 11.28 -0.42 1.98
N HIS A 217 10.00 -0.29 2.34
CA HIS A 217 9.33 -1.20 3.29
C HIS A 217 9.37 -2.67 2.86
N ALA A 218 9.16 -2.95 1.56
CA ALA A 218 9.20 -4.31 1.03
C ALA A 218 10.58 -4.96 1.17
N ILE A 219 11.63 -4.14 1.23
CA ILE A 219 13.02 -4.58 1.32
C ILE A 219 13.40 -4.78 2.78
N LEU A 220 12.98 -3.88 3.66
CA LEU A 220 13.27 -3.96 5.10
C LEU A 220 12.56 -5.12 5.78
N GLY A 221 11.34 -5.48 5.37
CA GLY A 221 10.58 -6.60 5.93
C GLY A 221 11.23 -7.98 5.73
N LYS A 222 12.16 -8.12 4.79
CA LYS A 222 12.94 -9.38 4.57
C LYS A 222 14.16 -9.52 5.51
N PHE A 223 14.47 -8.51 6.32
CA PHE A 223 15.59 -8.59 7.29
C PHE A 223 15.28 -9.45 8.51
N PHE A 224 14.00 -9.73 8.74
CA PHE A 224 13.56 -10.53 9.87
C PHE A 224 12.96 -11.82 9.35
N PRO A 225 13.75 -12.92 9.35
CA PRO A 225 13.16 -14.25 9.32
C PRO A 225 12.47 -14.44 10.68
N PHE A 226 11.13 -14.26 10.69
CA PHE A 226 10.29 -14.71 11.76
C PHE A 226 10.19 -16.22 11.71
#